data_cad5185d5a6637c5226dff8db7de5093
#
_entry.id   cad5185d5a6637c5226dff8db7de5093
#
_cell.length_a   1.000
_cell.length_b   1.000
_cell.length_c   1.000
_cell.angle_alpha   90.00
_cell.angle_beta   90.00
_cell.angle_gamma   90.00
#
_symmetry.space_group_name_H-M   'P 1'
#
loop_
_entity.id
_entity.type
_entity.pdbx_description
1 polymer ?
#
loop_
_entity_poly.entity_id
_entity_poly.type
_entity_poly.pdbx_seq_one_letter_code
_entity_poly.pdbx_strand_id
1 'polypeptide(L)'
;MHRLILISLLFIGLRSEAQTLAGSWYGKADVVLDGTFNNYLTQLIIKQKGNKVEGIFGYYFRNGYQSFYVKGTYDPKTRQVSIKDIPVVFYKENSIDGVTCNMSFEGTLRVSKVGSFVRGNFLSEGQYKYTCPELRVLFSLDSLVQEDSVINEGLAKKVWQPSVEDVIVMDDEDGPEIRKATTLPGLSRETVKGPSLNANSLISQFKLRQTIITSELKVSSDSIRVSFYDNGDIDGDSISVFLNGTPVLEKQMISAKATTIYIKLDPSKEFHDLAMFAENLGRIPPNTALMVVYDGDIPQEVFLTSNLQQNGSVRIRKKK
;
A
#
# COMPACT_ATOMS: atom_id res chain seq x y z
N MET A 1 70.19 -19.12 -20.24
CA MET A 1 69.20 -19.37 -19.19
C MET A 1 68.09 -18.34 -19.30
N HIS A 2 67.00 -18.66 -20.03
CA HIS A 2 65.86 -17.77 -20.22
C HIS A 2 64.78 -18.23 -19.26
N ARG A 3 64.40 -17.38 -18.30
CA ARG A 3 63.25 -17.59 -17.43
C ARG A 3 61.99 -17.10 -18.12
N LEU A 4 61.15 -18.04 -18.52
CA LEU A 4 59.76 -17.74 -18.95
C LEU A 4 58.95 -17.43 -17.68
N ILE A 5 58.45 -16.19 -17.61
CA ILE A 5 57.47 -15.78 -16.61
C ILE A 5 56.10 -16.06 -17.20
N LEU A 6 55.41 -17.06 -16.65
CA LEU A 6 54.02 -17.39 -16.98
C LEU A 6 53.12 -16.42 -16.22
N ILE A 7 52.55 -15.42 -16.94
CA ILE A 7 51.52 -14.52 -16.40
C ILE A 7 50.20 -15.26 -16.48
N SER A 8 49.76 -15.81 -15.34
CA SER A 8 48.43 -16.36 -15.18
C SER A 8 47.44 -15.20 -15.10
N LEU A 9 46.72 -14.94 -16.17
CA LEU A 9 45.57 -14.02 -16.19
C LEU A 9 44.41 -14.65 -15.40
N LEU A 10 44.25 -14.21 -14.17
CA LEU A 10 43.09 -14.52 -13.36
C LEU A 10 41.89 -13.79 -13.96
N PHE A 11 41.10 -14.48 -14.79
CA PHE A 11 39.80 -14.03 -15.18
C PHE A 11 38.86 -14.00 -13.94
N ILE A 12 38.85 -12.90 -13.24
CA ILE A 12 37.79 -12.61 -12.28
C ILE A 12 36.53 -12.37 -13.11
N GLY A 13 35.78 -13.44 -13.31
CA GLY A 13 34.45 -13.35 -13.91
C GLY A 13 33.59 -12.44 -13.03
N LEU A 14 33.40 -11.20 -13.42
CA LEU A 14 32.36 -10.33 -12.92
C LEU A 14 31.04 -11.07 -13.14
N ARG A 15 30.54 -11.74 -12.11
CA ARG A 15 29.18 -12.24 -12.08
C ARG A 15 28.32 -10.99 -12.10
N SER A 16 27.85 -10.57 -13.26
CA SER A 16 26.73 -9.67 -13.37
C SER A 16 25.58 -10.37 -12.66
N GLU A 17 25.24 -9.94 -11.47
CA GLU A 17 24.00 -10.38 -10.82
C GLU A 17 22.87 -10.03 -11.77
N ALA A 18 22.27 -11.05 -12.37
CA ALA A 18 21.14 -10.85 -13.25
C ALA A 18 20.05 -10.19 -12.42
N GLN A 19 19.67 -8.98 -12.81
CA GLN A 19 18.63 -8.25 -12.11
C GLN A 19 17.36 -9.09 -12.08
N THR A 20 16.92 -9.41 -10.87
CA THR A 20 15.74 -10.25 -10.64
C THR A 20 14.48 -9.39 -10.55
N LEU A 21 13.37 -9.94 -11.07
CA LEU A 21 12.05 -9.38 -10.87
C LEU A 21 11.39 -9.92 -9.58
N ALA A 22 11.99 -10.95 -8.94
CA ALA A 22 11.44 -11.51 -7.71
C ALA A 22 11.33 -10.47 -6.60
N GLY A 23 10.22 -10.47 -5.90
CA GLY A 23 9.93 -9.54 -4.81
C GLY A 23 8.47 -9.16 -4.70
N SER A 24 8.18 -8.27 -3.77
CA SER A 24 6.86 -7.66 -3.55
C SER A 24 6.86 -6.24 -4.10
N TRP A 25 5.91 -5.93 -4.96
CA TRP A 25 5.81 -4.69 -5.69
C TRP A 25 4.47 -4.03 -5.40
N TYR A 26 4.47 -2.73 -5.11
CA TYR A 26 3.27 -1.94 -4.87
C TYR A 26 3.19 -0.79 -5.86
N GLY A 27 1.99 -0.48 -6.31
CA GLY A 27 1.76 0.61 -7.24
C GLY A 27 0.30 1.03 -7.34
N LYS A 28 0.11 2.13 -8.02
CA LYS A 28 -1.20 2.63 -8.42
C LYS A 28 -1.35 2.46 -9.92
N ALA A 29 -2.43 1.79 -10.34
CA ALA A 29 -2.77 1.68 -11.76
C ALA A 29 -3.87 2.70 -12.09
N ASP A 30 -3.56 3.63 -12.98
CA ASP A 30 -4.47 4.69 -13.42
C ASP A 30 -5.17 4.29 -14.71
N VAL A 31 -6.46 4.55 -14.79
CA VAL A 31 -7.27 4.34 -15.99
C VAL A 31 -6.88 5.37 -17.07
N VAL A 32 -6.49 4.88 -18.25
CA VAL A 32 -6.13 5.73 -19.38
C VAL A 32 -7.39 6.00 -20.22
N LEU A 33 -8.24 6.89 -19.72
CA LEU A 33 -9.46 7.33 -20.40
C LEU A 33 -9.76 8.77 -19.98
N ASP A 34 -9.95 9.66 -20.97
CA ASP A 34 -10.22 11.06 -20.72
C ASP A 34 -11.49 11.25 -19.86
N GLY A 35 -11.36 12.09 -18.83
CA GLY A 35 -12.44 12.36 -17.88
C GLY A 35 -12.68 11.28 -16.83
N THR A 36 -11.88 10.21 -16.80
CA THR A 36 -12.01 9.15 -15.80
C THR A 36 -10.87 9.24 -14.79
N PHE A 37 -11.21 9.37 -13.51
CA PHE A 37 -10.26 9.47 -12.39
C PHE A 37 -10.21 8.20 -11.53
N ASN A 38 -10.60 7.07 -12.09
CA ASN A 38 -10.54 5.80 -11.38
C ASN A 38 -9.10 5.27 -11.32
N ASN A 39 -8.68 4.81 -10.16
CA ASN A 39 -7.42 4.14 -9.98
C ASN A 39 -7.58 2.86 -9.16
N TYR A 40 -6.58 1.98 -9.27
CA TYR A 40 -6.50 0.72 -8.53
C TYR A 40 -5.21 0.73 -7.72
N LEU A 41 -5.31 0.55 -6.41
CA LEU A 41 -4.15 0.27 -5.59
C LEU A 41 -3.75 -1.18 -5.81
N THR A 42 -2.55 -1.41 -6.32
CA THR A 42 -2.13 -2.70 -6.83
C THR A 42 -0.93 -3.25 -6.09
N GLN A 43 -0.89 -4.57 -5.98
CA GLN A 43 0.23 -5.31 -5.45
C GLN A 43 0.57 -6.47 -6.38
N LEU A 44 1.86 -6.68 -6.63
CA LEU A 44 2.35 -7.77 -7.45
C LEU A 44 3.49 -8.48 -6.71
N ILE A 45 3.26 -9.71 -6.31
CA ILE A 45 4.25 -10.56 -5.64
C ILE A 45 4.76 -11.57 -6.65
N ILE A 46 6.06 -11.56 -6.91
CA ILE A 46 6.66 -12.37 -7.97
C ILE A 46 7.76 -13.27 -7.39
N LYS A 47 7.70 -14.54 -7.80
CA LYS A 47 8.83 -15.47 -7.81
C LYS A 47 9.32 -15.66 -9.23
N GLN A 48 10.63 -15.71 -9.37
CA GLN A 48 11.29 -15.89 -10.66
C GLN A 48 12.13 -17.16 -10.67
N LYS A 49 11.99 -17.95 -11.74
CA LYS A 49 12.85 -19.10 -12.04
C LYS A 49 13.31 -19.02 -13.49
N GLY A 50 14.55 -18.56 -13.69
CA GLY A 50 15.05 -18.25 -15.04
C GLY A 50 14.21 -17.13 -15.67
N ASN A 51 13.66 -17.39 -16.85
CA ASN A 51 12.79 -16.45 -17.57
C ASN A 51 11.29 -16.61 -17.21
N LYS A 52 10.94 -17.57 -16.36
CA LYS A 52 9.54 -17.78 -15.93
C LYS A 52 9.30 -17.03 -14.63
N VAL A 53 8.16 -16.37 -14.57
CA VAL A 53 7.67 -15.73 -13.37
C VAL A 53 6.30 -16.27 -13.02
N GLU A 54 6.07 -16.42 -11.73
CA GLU A 54 4.76 -16.75 -11.16
C GLU A 54 4.54 -15.93 -9.90
N GLY A 55 3.30 -15.64 -9.57
CA GLY A 55 3.05 -14.79 -8.45
C GLY A 55 1.57 -14.56 -8.17
N ILE A 56 1.32 -13.54 -7.37
CA ILE A 56 -0.01 -13.06 -7.06
C ILE A 56 -0.10 -11.60 -7.46
N PHE A 57 -1.09 -11.28 -8.27
CA PHE A 57 -1.53 -9.92 -8.52
C PHE A 57 -2.77 -9.64 -7.68
N GLY A 58 -2.72 -8.61 -6.88
CA GLY A 58 -3.84 -8.13 -6.08
C GLY A 58 -4.13 -6.68 -6.37
N TYR A 59 -5.38 -6.27 -6.26
CA TYR A 59 -5.76 -4.87 -6.33
C TYR A 59 -6.93 -4.56 -5.40
N TYR A 60 -6.94 -3.32 -4.93
CA TYR A 60 -8.03 -2.74 -4.19
C TYR A 60 -8.70 -1.69 -5.06
N PHE A 61 -10.00 -1.84 -5.25
CA PHE A 61 -10.81 -0.90 -6.00
C PHE A 61 -12.23 -0.88 -5.46
N ARG A 62 -12.74 0.30 -5.16
CA ARG A 62 -14.04 0.48 -4.48
C ARG A 62 -14.14 -0.50 -3.32
N ASN A 63 -14.61 -0.53 -2.35
CA ASN A 63 -14.80 -1.39 -1.19
C ASN A 63 -14.35 -2.88 -1.30
N GLY A 64 -13.55 -3.23 -2.29
CA GLY A 64 -13.18 -4.61 -2.56
C GLY A 64 -11.70 -4.85 -2.86
N TYR A 65 -11.11 -5.84 -2.20
CA TYR A 65 -9.80 -6.37 -2.54
C TYR A 65 -9.95 -7.69 -3.31
N GLN A 66 -9.25 -7.80 -4.43
CA GLN A 66 -9.21 -9.01 -5.23
C GLN A 66 -7.77 -9.44 -5.46
N SER A 67 -7.54 -10.75 -5.52
CA SER A 67 -6.23 -11.30 -5.80
C SER A 67 -6.32 -12.51 -6.73
N PHE A 68 -5.32 -12.66 -7.59
CA PHE A 68 -5.27 -13.69 -8.62
C PHE A 68 -3.87 -14.26 -8.70
N TYR A 69 -3.78 -15.59 -8.84
CA TYR A 69 -2.52 -16.23 -9.17
C TYR A 69 -2.19 -15.99 -10.65
N VAL A 70 -1.01 -15.48 -10.91
CA VAL A 70 -0.56 -15.06 -12.25
C VAL A 70 0.71 -15.78 -12.66
N LYS A 71 0.87 -15.96 -13.96
CA LYS A 71 2.06 -16.54 -14.59
C LYS A 71 2.49 -15.68 -15.77
N GLY A 72 3.81 -15.63 -15.98
CA GLY A 72 4.34 -14.84 -17.06
C GLY A 72 5.79 -15.16 -17.39
N THR A 73 6.41 -14.23 -18.10
CA THR A 73 7.81 -14.30 -18.50
C THR A 73 8.52 -12.99 -18.16
N TYR A 74 9.80 -13.10 -17.87
CA TYR A 74 10.70 -11.98 -17.70
C TYR A 74 11.98 -12.25 -18.50
N ASP A 75 12.37 -11.31 -19.34
CA ASP A 75 13.63 -11.34 -20.06
C ASP A 75 14.67 -10.46 -19.35
N PRO A 76 15.70 -11.05 -18.71
CA PRO A 76 16.72 -10.27 -18.02
C PRO A 76 17.56 -9.36 -18.94
N LYS A 77 17.62 -9.66 -20.23
CA LYS A 77 18.40 -8.86 -21.20
C LYS A 77 17.69 -7.57 -21.58
N THR A 78 16.40 -7.67 -21.90
CA THR A 78 15.56 -6.52 -22.23
C THR A 78 14.89 -5.92 -21.01
N ARG A 79 14.87 -6.63 -19.88
CA ARG A 79 14.17 -6.30 -18.63
C ARG A 79 12.66 -6.18 -18.80
N GLN A 80 12.14 -6.85 -19.81
CA GLN A 80 10.69 -6.88 -20.06
C GLN A 80 10.02 -8.00 -19.30
N VAL A 81 8.87 -7.69 -18.73
CA VAL A 81 7.96 -8.63 -18.07
C VAL A 81 6.64 -8.65 -18.82
N SER A 82 6.10 -9.85 -19.04
CA SER A 82 4.80 -10.08 -19.65
C SER A 82 4.02 -11.07 -18.81
N ILE A 83 2.82 -10.70 -18.39
CA ILE A 83 1.89 -11.52 -17.62
C ILE A 83 0.55 -11.48 -18.34
N LYS A 84 -0.08 -12.65 -18.53
CA LYS A 84 -1.36 -12.78 -19.25
C LYS A 84 -2.48 -13.25 -18.32
N ASP A 85 -3.69 -13.17 -18.82
CA ASP A 85 -4.89 -13.71 -18.18
C ASP A 85 -5.15 -13.11 -16.78
N ILE A 86 -5.02 -11.79 -16.65
CA ILE A 86 -5.25 -11.06 -15.40
C ILE A 86 -6.70 -10.54 -15.40
N PRO A 87 -7.60 -11.07 -14.56
CA PRO A 87 -8.95 -10.56 -14.45
C PRO A 87 -8.94 -9.20 -13.71
N VAL A 88 -9.44 -8.16 -14.37
CA VAL A 88 -9.61 -6.84 -13.76
C VAL A 88 -11.07 -6.42 -13.89
N VAL A 89 -11.69 -6.03 -12.79
CA VAL A 89 -13.06 -5.54 -12.80
C VAL A 89 -13.07 -4.05 -13.10
N PHE A 90 -13.73 -3.67 -14.16
CA PHE A 90 -13.92 -2.28 -14.54
C PHE A 90 -15.36 -1.86 -14.27
N TYR A 91 -15.53 -0.70 -13.66
CA TYR A 91 -16.83 -0.07 -13.43
C TYR A 91 -16.94 1.19 -14.29
N LYS A 92 -17.97 1.26 -15.11
CA LYS A 92 -18.33 2.51 -15.74
C LYS A 92 -18.94 3.44 -14.66
N GLU A 93 -18.75 4.75 -14.79
CA GLU A 93 -19.32 5.73 -13.87
C GLU A 93 -20.78 5.41 -13.53
N ASN A 94 -21.11 5.42 -12.23
CA ASN A 94 -22.44 5.14 -11.67
C ASN A 94 -23.02 3.73 -11.91
N SER A 95 -22.22 2.78 -12.41
CA SER A 95 -22.66 1.40 -12.52
C SER A 95 -22.46 0.66 -11.20
N ILE A 96 -23.49 -0.08 -10.76
CA ILE A 96 -23.42 -0.99 -9.61
C ILE A 96 -22.67 -2.26 -10.01
N ASP A 97 -22.84 -2.68 -11.25
CA ASP A 97 -22.24 -3.91 -11.79
C ASP A 97 -20.94 -3.60 -12.53
N GLY A 98 -19.87 -4.27 -12.12
CA GLY A 98 -18.58 -4.21 -12.81
C GLY A 98 -18.52 -5.22 -13.96
N VAL A 99 -17.71 -4.89 -14.97
CA VAL A 99 -17.37 -5.82 -16.05
C VAL A 99 -15.99 -6.41 -15.77
N THR A 100 -15.91 -7.75 -15.67
CA THR A 100 -14.62 -8.43 -15.56
C THR A 100 -13.99 -8.53 -16.95
N CYS A 101 -12.83 -7.88 -17.10
CA CYS A 101 -12.06 -7.90 -18.33
C CYS A 101 -10.78 -8.72 -18.14
N ASN A 102 -10.47 -9.56 -19.12
CA ASN A 102 -9.20 -10.24 -19.14
C ASN A 102 -8.14 -9.29 -19.71
N MET A 103 -7.07 -9.07 -18.96
CA MET A 103 -6.00 -8.15 -19.33
C MET A 103 -4.65 -8.85 -19.34
N SER A 104 -3.75 -8.35 -20.16
CA SER A 104 -2.32 -8.67 -20.09
C SER A 104 -1.55 -7.49 -19.51
N PHE A 105 -0.52 -7.79 -18.74
CA PHE A 105 0.42 -6.79 -18.25
C PHE A 105 1.73 -6.87 -19.03
N GLU A 106 2.15 -5.74 -19.59
CA GLU A 106 3.44 -5.55 -20.23
C GLU A 106 4.21 -4.44 -19.52
N GLY A 107 5.41 -4.76 -19.02
CA GLY A 107 6.19 -3.82 -18.25
C GLY A 107 7.70 -3.95 -18.42
N THR A 108 8.42 -2.98 -17.89
CA THR A 108 9.89 -2.95 -17.93
C THR A 108 10.44 -2.66 -16.54
N LEU A 109 11.35 -3.53 -16.06
CA LEU A 109 12.08 -3.33 -14.82
C LEU A 109 13.14 -2.24 -15.00
N ARG A 110 13.15 -1.28 -14.10
CA ARG A 110 14.17 -0.25 -13.98
C ARG A 110 14.79 -0.33 -12.59
N VAL A 111 16.10 -0.39 -12.54
CA VAL A 111 16.87 -0.43 -11.29
C VAL A 111 17.73 0.81 -11.20
N SER A 112 17.67 1.50 -10.08
CA SER A 112 18.46 2.68 -9.79
C SER A 112 19.06 2.60 -8.38
N LYS A 113 19.94 3.55 -8.03
CA LYS A 113 20.52 3.64 -6.68
C LYS A 113 19.48 3.94 -5.58
N VAL A 114 18.35 4.55 -5.96
CA VAL A 114 17.29 4.98 -5.04
C VAL A 114 16.13 3.98 -4.94
N GLY A 115 16.09 2.98 -5.84
CA GLY A 115 15.04 1.95 -5.80
C GLY A 115 14.88 1.22 -7.13
N SER A 116 14.08 0.17 -7.10
CA SER A 116 13.71 -0.61 -8.27
C SER A 116 12.24 -0.37 -8.59
N PHE A 117 11.93 -0.24 -9.87
CA PHE A 117 10.59 0.08 -10.36
C PHE A 117 10.23 -0.81 -11.54
N VAL A 118 8.96 -1.22 -11.65
CA VAL A 118 8.41 -1.82 -12.86
C VAL A 118 7.35 -0.87 -13.42
N ARG A 119 7.62 -0.30 -14.59
CA ARG A 119 6.66 0.55 -15.30
C ARG A 119 6.01 -0.25 -16.41
N GLY A 120 4.69 -0.22 -16.48
CA GLY A 120 3.96 -0.97 -17.49
C GLY A 120 2.52 -0.56 -17.64
N ASN A 121 1.84 -1.29 -18.51
CA ASN A 121 0.44 -1.10 -18.83
C ASN A 121 -0.31 -2.43 -18.74
N PHE A 122 -1.54 -2.37 -18.26
CA PHE A 122 -2.52 -3.44 -18.43
C PHE A 122 -3.30 -3.18 -19.71
N LEU A 123 -3.28 -4.12 -20.60
CA LEU A 123 -3.92 -4.04 -21.92
C LEU A 123 -5.06 -5.04 -21.98
N SER A 124 -6.24 -4.59 -22.37
CA SER A 124 -7.40 -5.44 -22.53
C SER A 124 -7.25 -6.41 -23.69
N GLU A 125 -7.54 -7.68 -23.45
CA GLU A 125 -7.44 -8.71 -24.46
C GLU A 125 -8.68 -8.76 -25.34
N GLY A 126 -8.44 -8.95 -26.64
CA GLY A 126 -9.42 -9.31 -27.68
C GLY A 126 -10.77 -8.58 -27.57
N GLN A 127 -11.77 -9.32 -27.12
CA GLN A 127 -13.16 -8.86 -27.03
C GLN A 127 -13.40 -7.70 -26.04
N TYR A 128 -12.49 -7.48 -25.09
CA TYR A 128 -12.60 -6.45 -24.06
C TYR A 128 -11.99 -5.11 -24.47
N LYS A 129 -11.33 -5.04 -25.62
CA LYS A 129 -10.59 -3.86 -26.09
C LYS A 129 -11.39 -2.55 -26.08
N TYR A 130 -12.70 -2.65 -26.32
CA TYR A 130 -13.59 -1.47 -26.36
C TYR A 130 -14.45 -1.32 -25.09
N THR A 131 -14.35 -2.27 -24.17
CA THR A 131 -15.14 -2.29 -22.93
C THR A 131 -14.31 -1.78 -21.76
N CYS A 132 -13.07 -2.24 -21.65
CA CYS A 132 -12.18 -1.90 -20.56
C CYS A 132 -11.01 -1.06 -21.07
N PRO A 133 -10.79 0.11 -20.48
CA PRO A 133 -9.68 0.97 -20.85
C PRO A 133 -8.35 0.37 -20.40
N GLU A 134 -7.28 0.82 -21.02
CA GLU A 134 -5.91 0.55 -20.60
C GLU A 134 -5.66 1.12 -19.20
N LEU A 135 -4.85 0.41 -18.39
CA LEU A 135 -4.38 0.92 -17.10
C LEU A 135 -2.87 1.12 -17.17
N ARG A 136 -2.40 2.25 -16.72
CA ARG A 136 -0.97 2.56 -16.58
C ARG A 136 -0.54 2.41 -15.15
N VAL A 137 0.57 1.70 -14.89
CA VAL A 137 1.05 1.46 -13.53
C VAL A 137 2.55 1.69 -13.40
N LEU A 138 2.93 2.18 -12.23
CA LEU A 138 4.31 2.20 -11.75
C LEU A 138 4.38 1.42 -10.44
N PHE A 139 4.96 0.24 -10.49
CA PHE A 139 5.23 -0.56 -9.29
C PHE A 139 6.57 -0.19 -8.70
N SER A 140 6.63 -0.01 -7.39
CA SER A 140 7.85 0.16 -6.59
C SER A 140 8.14 -1.11 -5.81
N LEU A 141 9.41 -1.54 -5.76
CA LEU A 141 9.82 -2.68 -4.96
C LEU A 141 9.73 -2.34 -3.48
N ASP A 142 9.05 -3.19 -2.71
CA ASP A 142 9.09 -3.13 -1.25
C ASP A 142 10.36 -3.78 -0.72
N SER A 143 11.30 -2.95 -0.29
CA SER A 143 12.58 -3.42 0.26
C SER A 143 12.46 -3.97 1.69
N LEU A 144 11.31 -3.78 2.35
CA LEU A 144 11.08 -4.22 3.73
C LEU A 144 10.60 -5.68 3.80
N VAL A 145 10.02 -6.20 2.72
CA VAL A 145 9.56 -7.59 2.65
C VAL A 145 10.71 -8.48 2.21
N GLN A 146 11.58 -8.85 3.14
CA GLN A 146 12.64 -9.86 2.92
C GLN A 146 12.22 -11.27 3.32
N GLU A 147 11.00 -11.48 3.79
CA GLU A 147 10.60 -12.79 4.28
C GLU A 147 9.97 -13.65 3.18
N ASP A 148 10.77 -14.56 2.65
CA ASP A 148 10.35 -15.64 1.76
C ASP A 148 9.18 -16.48 2.31
N SER A 149 8.99 -16.53 3.63
CA SER A 149 7.94 -17.31 4.30
C SER A 149 6.53 -16.81 3.99
N VAL A 150 6.29 -15.50 4.10
CA VAL A 150 4.97 -14.89 3.84
C VAL A 150 4.61 -14.98 2.36
N ILE A 151 5.58 -14.72 1.50
CA ILE A 151 5.43 -14.87 0.05
C ILE A 151 5.14 -16.34 -0.31
N ASN A 152 5.85 -17.28 0.31
CA ASN A 152 5.68 -18.71 0.08
C ASN A 152 4.31 -19.20 0.54
N GLU A 153 3.82 -18.72 1.68
CA GLU A 153 2.50 -19.09 2.21
C GLU A 153 1.38 -18.56 1.29
N GLY A 154 1.46 -17.29 0.88
CA GLY A 154 0.50 -16.68 -0.04
C GLY A 154 0.47 -17.42 -1.39
N LEU A 155 1.63 -17.75 -1.95
CA LEU A 155 1.72 -18.51 -3.20
C LEU A 155 1.20 -19.95 -3.06
N ALA A 156 1.43 -20.60 -1.93
CA ALA A 156 0.91 -21.95 -1.68
C ALA A 156 -0.62 -21.96 -1.60
N LYS A 157 -1.21 -20.96 -0.96
CA LYS A 157 -2.66 -20.78 -0.85
C LYS A 157 -3.29 -20.20 -2.12
N LYS A 158 -2.48 -19.65 -3.04
CA LYS A 158 -2.92 -18.90 -4.24
C LYS A 158 -3.86 -17.72 -3.90
N VAL A 159 -3.76 -17.23 -2.68
CA VAL A 159 -4.55 -16.12 -2.15
C VAL A 159 -3.60 -15.24 -1.34
N TRP A 160 -3.68 -13.94 -1.55
CA TRP A 160 -2.93 -12.97 -0.79
C TRP A 160 -3.89 -12.02 -0.06
N GLN A 161 -3.58 -11.76 1.18
CA GLN A 161 -4.12 -10.60 1.89
C GLN A 161 -2.96 -9.66 2.16
N PRO A 162 -3.12 -8.33 2.01
CA PRO A 162 -2.05 -7.38 2.28
C PRO A 162 -1.44 -7.67 3.64
N SER A 163 -0.11 -7.78 3.70
CA SER A 163 0.55 -7.83 5.00
C SER A 163 0.38 -6.47 5.65
N VAL A 164 -0.20 -6.49 6.81
CA VAL A 164 -0.46 -5.30 7.61
C VAL A 164 0.68 -5.23 8.62
N GLU A 165 1.44 -4.14 8.65
CA GLU A 165 2.15 -3.78 9.86
C GLU A 165 1.10 -3.30 10.85
N ASP A 166 0.67 -4.21 11.72
CA ASP A 166 -0.41 -3.94 12.63
C ASP A 166 0.08 -3.06 13.78
N VAL A 167 -0.37 -1.82 13.80
CA VAL A 167 -0.25 -0.95 14.96
C VAL A 167 -1.56 -1.06 15.72
N ILE A 168 -1.54 -1.68 16.90
CA ILE A 168 -2.71 -1.79 17.76
C ILE A 168 -2.79 -0.54 18.64
N VAL A 169 -3.84 0.23 18.46
CA VAL A 169 -4.17 1.38 19.30
C VAL A 169 -5.28 0.96 20.26
N MET A 170 -5.01 1.04 21.56
CA MET A 170 -6.01 0.87 22.60
C MET A 170 -6.31 2.25 23.20
N ASP A 171 -7.59 2.64 23.21
CA ASP A 171 -8.05 3.85 23.88
C ASP A 171 -8.49 3.42 25.31
N ASP A 172 -7.53 3.33 26.22
CA ASP A 172 -7.78 3.03 27.65
C ASP A 172 -7.91 4.33 28.45
N GLU A 173 -8.44 4.26 29.69
CA GLU A 173 -8.65 5.43 30.57
C GLU A 173 -7.38 6.26 30.82
N ASP A 174 -6.19 5.66 30.67
CA ASP A 174 -4.88 6.29 30.80
C ASP A 174 -4.33 6.89 29.51
N GLY A 175 -5.08 6.85 28.40
CA GLY A 175 -4.70 7.30 27.06
C GLY A 175 -4.37 6.14 26.10
N PRO A 176 -4.27 6.42 24.78
CA PRO A 176 -4.07 5.39 23.77
C PRO A 176 -2.71 4.70 23.92
N GLU A 177 -2.73 3.38 24.10
CA GLU A 177 -1.53 2.56 24.10
C GLU A 177 -1.25 2.05 22.70
N ILE A 178 -0.10 2.42 22.15
CA ILE A 178 0.34 2.00 20.81
C ILE A 178 1.15 0.72 20.93
N ARG A 179 0.65 -0.35 20.35
CA ARG A 179 1.36 -1.64 20.26
C ARG A 179 1.64 -2.00 18.80
N LYS A 180 2.91 -2.18 18.47
CA LYS A 180 3.30 -2.79 17.20
C LYS A 180 3.13 -4.30 17.30
N ALA A 181 2.24 -4.87 16.50
CA ALA A 181 2.11 -6.32 16.41
C ALA A 181 3.13 -6.84 15.38
N THR A 182 4.18 -7.45 15.85
CA THR A 182 5.08 -8.23 15.01
C THR A 182 4.49 -9.63 14.88
N THR A 183 4.05 -10.00 13.70
CA THR A 183 3.49 -11.33 13.39
C THR A 183 4.56 -12.39 13.20
N LEU A 184 5.54 -12.47 14.10
CA LEU A 184 6.51 -13.56 14.14
C LEU A 184 6.31 -14.37 15.42
N PRO A 185 6.12 -15.71 15.33
CA PRO A 185 6.08 -16.55 16.52
C PRO A 185 7.46 -16.55 17.17
N GLY A 186 7.58 -15.92 18.33
CA GLY A 186 8.76 -16.02 19.17
C GLY A 186 9.50 -14.72 19.51
N LEU A 187 9.08 -13.56 19.03
CA LEU A 187 9.69 -12.28 19.41
C LEU A 187 8.86 -11.56 20.49
N SER A 188 9.54 -11.14 21.53
CA SER A 188 8.99 -10.45 22.68
C SER A 188 8.27 -9.17 22.25
N ARG A 189 7.07 -8.97 22.78
CA ARG A 189 6.30 -7.73 22.64
C ARG A 189 7.10 -6.57 23.23
N GLU A 190 7.61 -5.67 22.40
CA GLU A 190 8.10 -4.39 22.89
C GLU A 190 6.92 -3.45 23.09
N THR A 191 6.67 -3.11 24.34
CA THR A 191 5.70 -2.09 24.72
C THR A 191 6.36 -0.74 24.53
N VAL A 192 5.91 0.04 23.55
CA VAL A 192 6.33 1.44 23.42
C VAL A 192 5.57 2.24 24.44
N LYS A 193 6.24 2.62 25.52
CA LYS A 193 5.67 3.46 26.57
C LYS A 193 5.48 4.88 26.07
N GLY A 194 4.22 5.35 26.13
CA GLY A 194 3.77 6.75 26.17
C GLY A 194 4.32 7.76 25.16
N PRO A 195 3.69 8.91 25.02
CA PRO A 195 4.11 9.93 24.07
C PRO A 195 5.54 10.40 24.36
N SER A 196 6.37 10.37 23.32
CA SER A 196 7.72 10.92 23.39
C SER A 196 7.69 12.41 23.71
N LEU A 197 8.82 12.99 24.19
CA LEU A 197 8.96 14.45 24.44
C LEU A 197 8.55 15.32 23.22
N ASN A 198 8.48 14.74 22.02
CA ASN A 198 8.02 15.39 20.79
C ASN A 198 6.48 15.40 20.64
N ALA A 199 5.73 14.55 21.35
CA ALA A 199 4.28 14.45 21.22
C ALA A 199 3.57 15.74 21.64
N ASN A 200 4.04 16.42 22.68
CA ASN A 200 3.48 17.72 23.10
C ASN A 200 3.61 18.80 22.03
N SER A 201 4.73 18.80 21.29
CA SER A 201 4.93 19.72 20.15
C SER A 201 3.98 19.36 19.00
N LEU A 202 3.81 18.08 18.69
CA LEU A 202 2.92 17.62 17.64
C LEU A 202 1.45 17.92 17.95
N ILE A 203 1.01 17.66 19.19
CA ILE A 203 -0.33 18.01 19.68
C ILE A 203 -0.59 19.52 19.58
N SER A 204 0.42 20.33 19.92
CA SER A 204 0.30 21.79 19.82
C SER A 204 0.12 22.23 18.36
N GLN A 205 0.90 21.66 17.43
CA GLN A 205 0.77 21.94 16.00
C GLN A 205 -0.58 21.48 15.45
N PHE A 206 -1.05 20.30 15.86
CA PHE A 206 -2.37 19.78 15.47
C PHE A 206 -3.48 20.75 15.89
N LYS A 207 -3.46 21.25 17.12
CA LYS A 207 -4.46 22.19 17.65
C LYS A 207 -4.46 23.55 16.98
N LEU A 208 -3.34 23.98 16.38
CA LEU A 208 -3.25 25.24 15.63
C LEU A 208 -3.95 25.16 14.27
N ARG A 209 -4.15 23.96 13.72
CA ARG A 209 -4.83 23.77 12.45
C ARG A 209 -6.33 23.58 12.65
N GLN A 210 -7.11 24.04 11.69
CA GLN A 210 -8.54 23.78 11.67
C GLN A 210 -8.80 22.29 11.34
N THR A 211 -9.57 21.60 12.17
CA THR A 211 -9.99 20.22 11.88
C THR A 211 -11.34 20.24 11.17
N ILE A 212 -11.38 19.67 9.97
CA ILE A 212 -12.57 19.60 9.11
C ILE A 212 -13.08 18.15 9.13
N ILE A 213 -14.29 17.95 9.66
CA ILE A 213 -14.98 16.65 9.60
C ILE A 213 -15.59 16.51 8.23
N THR A 214 -15.03 15.59 7.41
CA THR A 214 -15.47 15.35 6.03
C THR A 214 -16.61 14.34 5.94
N SER A 215 -16.69 13.40 6.89
CA SER A 215 -17.69 12.33 6.88
C SER A 215 -18.01 11.87 8.30
N GLU A 216 -19.20 11.28 8.46
CA GLU A 216 -19.60 10.52 9.66
C GLU A 216 -19.82 9.07 9.26
N LEU A 217 -19.10 8.13 9.92
CA LEU A 217 -19.21 6.70 9.73
C LEU A 217 -19.93 6.07 10.91
N LYS A 218 -20.78 5.08 10.63
CA LYS A 218 -21.47 4.29 11.66
C LYS A 218 -20.91 2.89 11.67
N VAL A 219 -20.42 2.45 12.83
CA VAL A 219 -19.82 1.13 13.02
C VAL A 219 -20.57 0.35 14.11
N SER A 220 -20.55 -0.97 13.99
CA SER A 220 -21.21 -1.89 14.95
C SER A 220 -20.19 -2.53 15.90
N SER A 221 -18.95 -2.67 15.46
CA SER A 221 -17.88 -3.34 16.20
C SER A 221 -17.30 -2.45 17.30
N ASP A 222 -16.81 -3.08 18.37
CA ASP A 222 -16.07 -2.40 19.46
C ASP A 222 -14.63 -2.06 19.07
N SER A 223 -14.12 -2.70 18.02
CA SER A 223 -12.81 -2.44 17.47
C SER A 223 -12.90 -2.34 15.96
N ILE A 224 -12.20 -1.37 15.39
CA ILE A 224 -12.13 -1.14 13.96
C ILE A 224 -10.70 -1.23 13.48
N ARG A 225 -10.53 -1.65 12.24
CA ARG A 225 -9.26 -1.57 11.53
C ARG A 225 -9.32 -0.40 10.57
N VAL A 226 -8.28 0.43 10.55
CA VAL A 226 -8.21 1.60 9.68
C VAL A 226 -6.93 1.53 8.86
N SER A 227 -7.06 1.55 7.55
CA SER A 227 -5.95 1.51 6.61
C SER A 227 -5.86 2.82 5.84
N PHE A 228 -4.66 3.37 5.74
CA PHE A 228 -4.36 4.59 4.98
C PHE A 228 -3.54 4.24 3.76
N TYR A 229 -3.90 4.82 2.63
CA TYR A 229 -3.19 4.71 1.36
C TYR A 229 -2.98 6.10 0.77
N ASP A 230 -1.86 6.29 0.09
CA ASP A 230 -1.70 7.43 -0.79
C ASP A 230 -2.62 7.24 -2.01
N ASN A 231 -3.57 8.14 -2.20
CA ASN A 231 -4.51 8.09 -3.32
C ASN A 231 -4.19 9.11 -4.43
N GLY A 232 -3.16 9.91 -4.21
CA GLY A 232 -2.56 10.82 -5.17
C GLY A 232 -1.41 10.18 -5.96
N ASP A 233 -0.53 11.01 -6.49
CA ASP A 233 0.78 10.57 -6.94
C ASP A 233 1.64 10.25 -5.72
N ILE A 234 2.30 9.09 -5.73
CA ILE A 234 3.20 8.71 -4.62
C ILE A 234 4.41 9.65 -4.68
N ASP A 235 4.33 10.72 -3.94
CA ASP A 235 5.24 11.87 -4.04
C ASP A 235 6.00 12.16 -2.74
N GLY A 236 5.83 11.28 -1.74
CA GLY A 236 6.50 11.37 -0.45
C GLY A 236 5.65 12.01 0.66
N ASP A 237 4.34 11.96 0.52
CA ASP A 237 3.41 12.37 1.55
C ASP A 237 3.65 11.61 2.86
N SER A 238 3.72 12.35 3.96
CA SER A 238 3.84 11.82 5.31
C SER A 238 2.75 12.38 6.20
N ILE A 239 2.14 11.51 6.99
CA ILE A 239 1.03 11.84 7.87
C ILE A 239 1.29 11.45 9.31
N SER A 240 0.62 12.13 10.22
CA SER A 240 0.32 11.65 11.56
C SER A 240 -1.19 11.51 11.72
N VAL A 241 -1.63 10.56 12.54
CA VAL A 241 -3.05 10.30 12.77
C VAL A 241 -3.36 10.57 14.24
N PHE A 242 -4.47 11.27 14.48
CA PHE A 242 -4.93 11.66 15.80
C PHE A 242 -6.30 11.03 16.07
N LEU A 243 -6.44 10.36 17.21
CA LEU A 243 -7.71 9.88 17.74
C LEU A 243 -8.13 10.81 18.89
N ASN A 244 -9.27 11.49 18.75
CA ASN A 244 -9.77 12.44 19.76
C ASN A 244 -8.73 13.48 20.20
N GLY A 245 -7.84 13.90 19.27
CA GLY A 245 -6.78 14.89 19.53
C GLY A 245 -5.49 14.31 20.11
N THR A 246 -5.39 13.00 20.31
CA THR A 246 -4.18 12.30 20.75
C THR A 246 -3.53 11.59 19.56
N PRO A 247 -2.20 11.72 19.35
CA PRO A 247 -1.54 11.05 18.23
C PRO A 247 -1.51 9.53 18.45
N VAL A 248 -1.94 8.78 17.43
CA VAL A 248 -1.97 7.31 17.42
C VAL A 248 -1.05 6.73 16.34
N LEU A 249 -0.63 7.54 15.39
CA LEU A 249 0.38 7.24 14.39
C LEU A 249 1.19 8.50 14.14
N GLU A 250 2.51 8.41 14.14
CA GLU A 250 3.37 9.58 13.97
C GLU A 250 4.30 9.43 12.75
N LYS A 251 4.35 10.47 11.93
CA LYS A 251 5.33 10.65 10.83
C LYS A 251 5.46 9.45 9.89
N GLN A 252 4.33 8.85 9.56
CA GLN A 252 4.30 7.72 8.64
C GLN A 252 4.20 8.21 7.20
N MET A 253 5.14 7.81 6.35
CA MET A 253 5.04 8.00 4.92
C MET A 253 3.98 7.04 4.36
N ILE A 254 3.00 7.59 3.63
CA ILE A 254 1.98 6.81 2.96
C ILE A 254 2.39 6.46 1.53
N SER A 255 1.83 5.39 1.03
CA SER A 255 2.12 4.86 -0.31
C SER A 255 0.93 4.06 -0.84
N ALA A 256 1.10 3.35 -1.95
CA ALA A 256 0.11 2.37 -2.41
C ALA A 256 -0.02 1.14 -1.47
N LYS A 257 0.94 0.93 -0.56
CA LYS A 257 0.85 -0.07 0.51
C LYS A 257 0.06 0.49 1.67
N ALA A 258 -0.86 -0.30 2.24
CA ALA A 258 -1.62 0.08 3.41
C ALA A 258 -0.71 0.37 4.62
N THR A 259 -0.94 1.51 5.27
CA THR A 259 -0.52 1.72 6.65
C THR A 259 -1.75 1.51 7.51
N THR A 260 -1.73 0.51 8.40
CA THR A 260 -2.93 0.08 9.12
C THR A 260 -2.78 0.26 10.62
N ILE A 261 -3.85 0.74 11.27
CA ILE A 261 -3.99 0.85 12.71
C ILE A 261 -5.26 0.11 13.16
N TYR A 262 -5.23 -0.45 14.37
CA TYR A 262 -6.40 -1.02 15.03
C TYR A 262 -6.81 -0.12 16.18
N ILE A 263 -8.07 0.27 16.21
CA ILE A 263 -8.64 1.19 17.19
C ILE A 263 -9.71 0.47 17.96
N LYS A 264 -9.55 0.37 19.29
CA LYS A 264 -10.62 -0.03 20.18
C LYS A 264 -11.42 1.21 20.57
N LEU A 265 -12.71 1.18 20.25
CA LEU A 265 -13.61 2.29 20.51
C LEU A 265 -14.02 2.29 21.99
N ASP A 266 -13.92 3.44 22.64
CA ASP A 266 -14.38 3.64 24.02
C ASP A 266 -15.91 3.64 24.06
N PRO A 267 -16.56 2.68 24.73
CA PRO A 267 -18.02 2.60 24.77
C PRO A 267 -18.67 3.76 25.54
N SER A 268 -17.92 4.49 26.35
CA SER A 268 -18.42 5.65 27.08
C SER A 268 -18.56 6.90 26.20
N LYS A 269 -17.86 6.94 25.07
CA LYS A 269 -17.88 8.07 24.13
C LYS A 269 -18.95 7.86 23.06
N GLU A 270 -19.72 8.90 22.80
CA GLU A 270 -20.74 8.86 21.74
C GLU A 270 -20.13 8.79 20.34
N PHE A 271 -18.98 9.41 20.15
CA PHE A 271 -18.25 9.43 18.88
C PHE A 271 -16.73 9.50 19.10
N HIS A 272 -15.99 9.12 18.07
CA HIS A 272 -14.53 9.20 18.01
C HIS A 272 -14.13 9.96 16.74
N ASP A 273 -13.36 11.02 16.91
CA ASP A 273 -12.85 11.80 15.78
C ASP A 273 -11.45 11.30 15.41
N LEU A 274 -11.32 10.78 14.20
CA LEU A 274 -10.07 10.32 13.64
C LEU A 274 -9.59 11.32 12.59
N ALA A 275 -8.46 11.98 12.86
CA ALA A 275 -7.96 13.06 12.03
C ALA A 275 -6.60 12.75 11.43
N MET A 276 -6.43 13.08 10.15
CA MET A 276 -5.16 13.05 9.43
C MET A 276 -4.50 14.42 9.52
N PHE A 277 -3.25 14.44 9.95
CA PHE A 277 -2.37 15.60 10.02
C PHE A 277 -1.25 15.46 8.99
N ALA A 278 -1.13 16.38 8.05
CA ALA A 278 -0.04 16.40 7.08
C ALA A 278 1.27 16.85 7.73
N GLU A 279 2.26 15.96 7.77
CA GLU A 279 3.61 16.28 8.27
C GLU A 279 4.40 17.07 7.23
N ASN A 280 4.15 16.80 5.97
CA ASN A 280 4.66 17.50 4.79
C ASN A 280 3.56 17.62 3.74
N LEU A 281 3.86 18.17 2.58
CA LEU A 281 2.90 18.28 1.46
C LEU A 281 3.35 17.51 0.23
N GLY A 282 4.29 16.57 0.39
CA GLY A 282 4.87 15.88 -0.74
C GLY A 282 5.46 16.82 -1.77
N ARG A 283 5.45 16.41 -3.03
CA ARG A 283 5.83 17.27 -4.16
C ARG A 283 4.63 17.95 -4.82
N ILE A 284 3.42 17.44 -4.57
CA ILE A 284 2.16 17.89 -5.20
C ILE A 284 1.12 18.12 -4.11
N PRO A 285 1.04 19.33 -3.51
CA PRO A 285 0.05 19.63 -2.48
C PRO A 285 -1.39 19.67 -3.06
N PRO A 286 -2.41 19.39 -2.21
CA PRO A 286 -2.36 19.04 -0.81
C PRO A 286 -2.03 17.56 -0.59
N ASN A 287 -1.68 17.17 0.65
CA ASN A 287 -1.56 15.77 1.06
C ASN A 287 -2.95 15.11 1.04
N THR A 288 -3.07 14.02 0.33
CA THR A 288 -4.33 13.29 0.16
C THR A 288 -4.17 11.82 0.51
N ALA A 289 -5.17 11.26 1.17
CA ALA A 289 -5.19 9.84 1.52
C ALA A 289 -6.56 9.21 1.30
N LEU A 290 -6.56 7.97 0.83
CA LEU A 290 -7.70 7.08 0.98
C LEU A 290 -7.59 6.40 2.36
N MET A 291 -8.58 6.64 3.21
CA MET A 291 -8.76 5.95 4.48
C MET A 291 -9.86 4.91 4.33
N VAL A 292 -9.56 3.67 4.68
CA VAL A 292 -10.53 2.58 4.68
C VAL A 292 -10.75 2.12 6.11
N VAL A 293 -11.98 2.30 6.59
CA VAL A 293 -12.40 1.85 7.93
C VAL A 293 -13.15 0.53 7.78
N TYR A 294 -12.66 -0.50 8.45
CA TYR A 294 -13.29 -1.82 8.47
C TYR A 294 -14.07 -2.03 9.77
N ASP A 295 -15.37 -2.20 9.65
CA ASP A 295 -16.29 -2.62 10.70
C ASP A 295 -16.50 -4.14 10.60
N GLY A 296 -15.65 -4.92 11.26
CA GLY A 296 -15.48 -6.33 10.94
C GLY A 296 -14.92 -6.48 9.52
N ASP A 297 -15.66 -7.19 8.66
CA ASP A 297 -15.31 -7.40 7.26
C ASP A 297 -15.92 -6.33 6.31
N ILE A 298 -16.67 -5.36 6.85
CA ILE A 298 -17.35 -4.34 6.04
C ILE A 298 -16.45 -3.11 5.91
N PRO A 299 -15.88 -2.84 4.73
CA PRO A 299 -15.07 -1.65 4.49
C PRO A 299 -15.96 -0.42 4.23
N GLN A 300 -15.51 0.73 4.70
CA GLN A 300 -16.08 2.04 4.40
C GLN A 300 -14.93 2.97 3.98
N GLU A 301 -15.00 3.53 2.78
CA GLU A 301 -13.97 4.39 2.20
C GLU A 301 -14.23 5.86 2.49
N VAL A 302 -13.18 6.59 2.83
CA VAL A 302 -13.19 8.04 2.97
C VAL A 302 -11.94 8.64 2.36
N PHE A 303 -12.11 9.63 1.50
CA PHE A 303 -11.02 10.43 0.99
C PHE A 303 -10.77 11.61 1.93
N LEU A 304 -9.54 11.68 2.45
CA LEU A 304 -9.10 12.75 3.32
C LEU A 304 -8.11 13.66 2.60
N THR A 305 -8.24 14.94 2.87
CA THR A 305 -7.30 15.96 2.41
C THR A 305 -6.81 16.75 3.61
N SER A 306 -5.51 16.94 3.72
CA SER A 306 -4.89 17.72 4.78
C SER A 306 -3.78 18.61 4.22
N ASN A 307 -3.55 19.75 4.86
CA ASN A 307 -2.49 20.68 4.51
C ASN A 307 -1.90 21.32 5.78
N LEU A 308 -1.02 22.31 5.62
CA LEU A 308 -0.38 22.99 6.76
C LEU A 308 -1.34 23.87 7.58
N GLN A 309 -2.59 24.04 7.16
CA GLN A 309 -3.59 24.88 7.82
C GLN A 309 -4.83 24.10 8.27
N GLN A 310 -5.07 22.93 7.67
CA GLN A 310 -6.27 22.13 7.91
C GLN A 310 -5.92 20.64 8.06
N ASN A 311 -6.61 19.98 8.99
CA ASN A 311 -6.59 18.54 9.20
C ASN A 311 -7.91 17.95 8.66
N GLY A 312 -7.83 16.96 7.77
CA GLY A 312 -9.00 16.18 7.37
C GLY A 312 -9.39 15.18 8.46
N SER A 313 -10.65 15.07 8.79
CA SER A 313 -11.14 14.20 9.88
C SER A 313 -12.40 13.46 9.51
N VAL A 314 -12.58 12.30 10.14
CA VAL A 314 -13.80 11.50 10.09
C VAL A 314 -14.32 11.30 11.49
N ARG A 315 -15.63 11.42 11.65
CA ARG A 315 -16.33 11.10 12.89
C ARG A 315 -16.85 9.68 12.84
N ILE A 316 -16.46 8.86 13.79
CA ILE A 316 -16.88 7.47 13.91
C ILE A 316 -17.86 7.37 15.06
N ARG A 317 -19.07 6.88 14.78
CA ARG A 317 -20.15 6.72 15.75
C ARG A 317 -20.56 5.25 15.84
N LYS A 318 -20.69 4.72 17.05
CA LYS A 318 -21.18 3.38 17.24
C LYS A 318 -22.69 3.33 16.97
N LYS A 319 -23.15 2.34 16.21
CA LYS A 319 -24.58 2.05 16.03
C LYS A 319 -25.16 1.64 17.38
N LYS A 320 -26.29 2.23 17.75
CA LYS A 320 -27.07 1.84 18.94
C LYS A 320 -27.87 0.58 18.65
#